data_a30eeeb028303eb65bb5be66d46f1367
#
_entry.id   a30eeeb028303eb65bb5be66d46f1367
#
_cell.length_a   1.000
_cell.length_b   1.000
_cell.length_c   1.000
_cell.angle_alpha   90.00
_cell.angle_beta   90.00
_cell.angle_gamma   90.00
#
_symmetry.space_group_name_H-M   'P 1'
#
loop_
_entity.id
_entity.type
_entity.pdbx_description
1 polymer ?
#
loop_
_entity_poly.entity_id
_entity_poly.type
_entity_poly.pdbx_seq_one_letter_code
_entity_poly.pdbx_strand_id
1 'polypeptide(L)'
;MPAACRADVEALLRSKKLDRTLVPIATAGAPGVVFQETAKTGLFELDQQLGGGLPLGQMSEIVGPRSSGRTSLLMSILAAATSRGEMVALVDTFDLFDPESAAAAGVDLQRMLWVRGCPCAPAFPHMANLQAGADRVITRALKATNLILQAGGFGVMALDLADASPQALRRVPMNTWLRFQRVLEGQEAVGVIVGSAPMSRSAGGVSVSLHPRNSGLGIGDWGLGVRESGIEIWDSKRVFRGFESDVRTARARLVPGVGTLPVRLRASA
;
A
#
# COMPACT_ATOMS: atom_id res chain seq x y z
N MET A 1 -35.38 -31.67 -5.37
CA MET A 1 -34.32 -31.19 -6.30
C MET A 1 -33.01 -31.70 -5.75
N PRO A 2 -32.22 -32.54 -6.45
CA PRO A 2 -30.90 -32.92 -5.98
C PRO A 2 -30.00 -31.68 -5.95
N ALA A 3 -29.21 -31.55 -4.89
CA ALA A 3 -28.23 -30.48 -4.78
C ALA A 3 -27.21 -30.61 -5.93
N ALA A 4 -27.03 -29.56 -6.73
CA ALA A 4 -26.06 -29.58 -7.80
C ALA A 4 -24.66 -29.85 -7.21
N CYS A 5 -23.99 -30.88 -7.71
CA CYS A 5 -22.63 -31.19 -7.29
C CYS A 5 -21.68 -30.04 -7.76
N ARG A 6 -20.63 -29.77 -6.99
CA ARG A 6 -19.61 -28.79 -7.36
C ARG A 6 -19.09 -28.99 -8.79
N ALA A 7 -18.88 -30.26 -9.19
CA ALA A 7 -18.43 -30.61 -10.53
C ALA A 7 -19.40 -30.16 -11.63
N ASP A 8 -20.71 -30.22 -11.38
CA ASP A 8 -21.75 -29.83 -12.35
C ASP A 8 -21.73 -28.28 -12.55
N VAL A 9 -21.53 -27.55 -11.45
CA VAL A 9 -21.41 -26.09 -11.51
C VAL A 9 -20.14 -25.67 -12.25
N GLU A 10 -19.00 -26.32 -11.96
CA GLU A 10 -17.74 -26.06 -12.67
C GLU A 10 -17.84 -26.39 -14.17
N ALA A 11 -18.49 -27.50 -14.53
CA ALA A 11 -18.73 -27.86 -15.93
C ALA A 11 -19.61 -26.81 -16.63
N LEU A 12 -20.65 -26.32 -15.96
CA LEU A 12 -21.52 -25.26 -16.48
C LEU A 12 -20.76 -23.95 -16.68
N LEU A 13 -19.90 -23.57 -15.73
CA LEU A 13 -19.10 -22.35 -15.84
C LEU A 13 -18.08 -22.44 -16.99
N ARG A 14 -17.44 -23.59 -17.19
CA ARG A 14 -16.58 -23.85 -18.36
C ARG A 14 -17.34 -23.75 -19.67
N SER A 15 -18.53 -24.35 -19.76
CA SER A 15 -19.36 -24.26 -20.98
C SER A 15 -19.75 -22.83 -21.33
N LYS A 16 -19.85 -21.95 -20.31
CA LYS A 16 -20.17 -20.52 -20.46
C LYS A 16 -18.93 -19.64 -20.60
N LYS A 17 -17.71 -20.21 -20.68
CA LYS A 17 -16.43 -19.49 -20.70
C LYS A 17 -16.23 -18.54 -19.50
N LEU A 18 -16.79 -18.93 -18.35
CA LEU A 18 -16.68 -18.23 -17.07
C LEU A 18 -15.71 -18.92 -16.11
N ASP A 19 -14.96 -19.90 -16.60
CA ASP A 19 -13.96 -20.67 -15.86
C ASP A 19 -12.81 -19.83 -15.30
N ARG A 20 -12.49 -18.67 -15.93
CA ARG A 20 -11.50 -17.73 -15.40
C ARG A 20 -11.85 -17.14 -14.02
N THR A 21 -13.12 -17.24 -13.62
CA THR A 21 -13.58 -16.80 -12.30
C THR A 21 -13.49 -17.88 -11.24
N LEU A 22 -13.17 -19.14 -11.65
CA LEU A 22 -12.99 -20.27 -10.74
C LEU A 22 -11.58 -20.20 -10.12
N VAL A 23 -11.48 -19.58 -8.97
CA VAL A 23 -10.26 -19.66 -8.16
C VAL A 23 -10.31 -20.95 -7.34
N PRO A 24 -9.33 -21.86 -7.49
CA PRO A 24 -9.25 -23.04 -6.64
C PRO A 24 -9.11 -22.59 -5.18
N ILE A 25 -10.01 -23.03 -4.31
CA ILE A 25 -9.80 -22.88 -2.88
C ILE A 25 -8.70 -23.87 -2.52
N ALA A 26 -7.48 -23.38 -2.31
CA ALA A 26 -6.40 -24.18 -1.78
C ALA A 26 -6.80 -24.61 -0.36
N THR A 27 -7.20 -25.85 -0.20
CA THR A 27 -7.30 -26.49 1.10
C THR A 27 -5.89 -26.62 1.66
N ALA A 28 -5.65 -26.11 2.85
CA ALA A 28 -4.38 -26.23 3.54
C ALA A 28 -3.99 -27.73 3.59
N GLY A 29 -2.88 -28.10 2.92
CA GLY A 29 -2.36 -29.47 2.89
C GLY A 29 -2.52 -30.24 1.58
N ALA A 30 -3.13 -29.68 0.52
CA ALA A 30 -3.18 -30.37 -0.77
C ALA A 30 -1.89 -30.10 -1.59
N PRO A 31 -1.27 -31.12 -2.22
CA PRO A 31 -0.19 -30.93 -3.17
C PRO A 31 -0.77 -30.27 -4.43
N GLY A 32 -0.56 -28.98 -4.59
CA GLY A 32 -1.12 -28.18 -5.68
C GLY A 32 -1.37 -26.73 -5.26
N VAL A 33 -0.60 -26.21 -4.30
CA VAL A 33 -0.56 -24.78 -3.99
C VAL A 33 -0.13 -24.09 -5.28
N VAL A 34 -1.06 -23.42 -5.95
CA VAL A 34 -0.73 -22.48 -7.02
C VAL A 34 0.09 -21.39 -6.33
N PHE A 35 1.41 -21.46 -6.50
CA PHE A 35 2.31 -20.37 -6.06
C PHE A 35 1.92 -19.15 -6.85
N GLN A 36 1.19 -18.26 -6.23
CA GLN A 36 0.94 -16.96 -6.81
C GLN A 36 2.29 -16.24 -6.85
N GLU A 37 2.69 -15.79 -8.01
CA GLU A 37 3.90 -15.00 -8.15
C GLU A 37 3.78 -13.73 -7.30
N THR A 38 4.87 -13.36 -6.64
CA THR A 38 4.88 -12.26 -5.67
C THR A 38 6.01 -11.28 -5.97
N ALA A 39 5.78 -10.01 -5.69
CA ALA A 39 6.81 -8.97 -5.71
C ALA A 39 7.30 -8.71 -4.28
N LYS A 40 8.61 -8.75 -4.09
CA LYS A 40 9.22 -8.48 -2.79
C LYS A 40 8.97 -7.06 -2.32
N THR A 41 8.73 -6.90 -1.05
CA THR A 41 8.52 -5.59 -0.40
C THR A 41 9.85 -4.91 -0.05
N GLY A 42 10.96 -5.64 -0.09
CA GLY A 42 12.28 -5.18 0.38
C GLY A 42 12.50 -5.38 1.87
N LEU A 43 11.49 -5.85 2.62
CA LEU A 43 11.58 -6.19 4.03
C LEU A 43 11.47 -7.71 4.19
N PHE A 44 12.56 -8.33 4.57
CA PHE A 44 12.67 -9.80 4.63
C PHE A 44 11.61 -10.44 5.53
N GLU A 45 11.40 -9.88 6.72
CA GLU A 45 10.43 -10.41 7.69
C GLU A 45 8.99 -10.30 7.18
N LEU A 46 8.67 -9.20 6.48
CA LEU A 46 7.37 -9.01 5.87
C LEU A 46 7.16 -9.95 4.69
N ASP A 47 8.19 -10.10 3.84
CA ASP A 47 8.14 -11.03 2.70
C ASP A 47 7.95 -12.48 3.16
N GLN A 48 8.62 -12.89 4.24
CA GLN A 48 8.39 -14.22 4.83
C GLN A 48 6.95 -14.39 5.31
N GLN A 49 6.41 -13.39 6.00
CA GLN A 49 5.03 -13.44 6.49
C GLN A 49 3.99 -13.47 5.35
N LEU A 50 4.30 -12.82 4.24
CA LEU A 50 3.45 -12.77 3.05
C LEU A 50 3.64 -13.96 2.11
N GLY A 51 4.54 -14.89 2.44
CA GLY A 51 4.84 -16.04 1.59
C GLY A 51 5.62 -15.67 0.32
N GLY A 52 6.43 -14.61 0.36
CA GLY A 52 7.30 -14.17 -0.71
C GLY A 52 7.17 -12.69 -1.08
N GLY A 53 6.13 -12.01 -0.64
CA GLY A 53 5.88 -10.60 -0.93
C GLY A 53 4.43 -10.30 -1.30
N LEU A 54 4.21 -9.20 -2.00
CA LEU A 54 2.88 -8.80 -2.46
C LEU A 54 2.46 -9.61 -3.70
N PRO A 55 1.21 -10.10 -3.78
CA PRO A 55 0.77 -10.92 -4.90
C PRO A 55 0.69 -10.12 -6.20
N LEU A 56 1.27 -10.65 -7.29
CA LEU A 56 1.15 -10.07 -8.63
C LEU A 56 -0.29 -10.13 -9.14
N GLY A 57 -0.64 -9.21 -10.00
CA GLY A 57 -1.99 -9.10 -10.56
C GLY A 57 -3.04 -8.67 -9.54
N GLN A 58 -2.63 -8.16 -8.38
CA GLN A 58 -3.54 -7.86 -7.27
C GLN A 58 -3.32 -6.44 -6.75
N MET A 59 -4.41 -5.88 -6.20
CA MET A 59 -4.37 -4.60 -5.50
C MET A 59 -4.18 -4.84 -4.01
N SER A 60 -3.06 -4.39 -3.46
CA SER A 60 -2.73 -4.44 -2.03
C SER A 60 -2.84 -3.06 -1.38
N GLU A 61 -2.96 -3.03 -0.07
CA GLU A 61 -3.09 -1.78 0.70
C GLU A 61 -2.03 -1.68 1.79
N ILE A 62 -1.50 -0.48 1.97
CA ILE A 62 -0.70 -0.09 3.13
C ILE A 62 -1.50 0.93 3.92
N VAL A 63 -1.89 0.60 5.13
CA VAL A 63 -2.73 1.47 5.96
C VAL A 63 -2.13 1.71 7.33
N GLY A 64 -2.39 2.87 7.89
CA GLY A 64 -1.92 3.23 9.22
C GLY A 64 -2.09 4.72 9.50
N PRO A 65 -1.94 5.18 10.73
CA PRO A 65 -1.94 6.59 11.08
C PRO A 65 -0.72 7.32 10.53
N ARG A 66 -0.68 8.63 10.68
CA ARG A 66 0.54 9.40 10.40
C ARG A 66 1.71 8.88 11.23
N SER A 67 2.92 8.97 10.69
CA SER A 67 4.14 8.47 11.34
C SER A 67 4.15 6.97 11.65
N SER A 68 3.30 6.17 11.01
CA SER A 68 3.30 4.71 11.16
C SER A 68 4.30 3.99 10.25
N GLY A 69 5.02 4.69 9.37
CA GLY A 69 5.94 4.08 8.42
C GLY A 69 5.36 3.70 7.07
N ARG A 70 4.16 4.13 6.75
CA ARG A 70 3.52 3.87 5.44
C ARG A 70 4.41 4.27 4.27
N THR A 71 4.94 5.49 4.32
CA THR A 71 5.82 6.04 3.28
C THR A 71 7.12 5.27 3.19
N SER A 72 7.72 4.92 4.33
CA SER A 72 8.97 4.13 4.37
C SER A 72 8.76 2.72 3.78
N LEU A 73 7.63 2.07 4.07
CA LEU A 73 7.30 0.78 3.46
C LEU A 73 7.04 0.94 1.96
N LEU A 74 6.33 1.98 1.52
CA LEU A 74 6.15 2.27 0.10
C LEU A 74 7.49 2.45 -0.60
N MET A 75 8.40 3.27 -0.05
CA MET A 75 9.74 3.48 -0.61
C MET A 75 10.54 2.19 -0.69
N SER A 76 10.46 1.32 0.33
CA SER A 76 11.10 0.00 0.32
C SER A 76 10.58 -0.88 -0.83
N ILE A 77 9.28 -0.89 -1.08
CA ILE A 77 8.66 -1.63 -2.19
C ILE A 77 9.14 -1.08 -3.53
N LEU A 78 9.14 0.24 -3.70
CA LEU A 78 9.60 0.90 -4.92
C LEU A 78 11.10 0.65 -5.16
N ALA A 79 11.93 0.74 -4.11
CA ALA A 79 13.35 0.43 -4.17
C ALA A 79 13.61 -1.03 -4.58
N ALA A 80 12.88 -1.98 -3.96
CA ALA A 80 12.99 -3.40 -4.31
C ALA A 80 12.58 -3.66 -5.77
N ALA A 81 11.56 -3.00 -6.30
CA ALA A 81 11.13 -3.13 -7.69
C ALA A 81 12.16 -2.53 -8.65
N THR A 82 12.61 -1.30 -8.41
CA THR A 82 13.59 -0.63 -9.27
C THR A 82 14.96 -1.33 -9.26
N SER A 83 15.35 -1.94 -8.13
CA SER A 83 16.58 -2.74 -8.04
C SER A 83 16.52 -4.01 -8.90
N ARG A 84 15.33 -4.56 -9.16
CA ARG A 84 15.12 -5.66 -10.13
C ARG A 84 15.11 -5.18 -11.59
N GLY A 85 15.23 -3.87 -11.82
CA GLY A 85 15.18 -3.27 -13.14
C GLY A 85 13.76 -2.93 -13.64
N GLU A 86 12.76 -3.08 -12.81
CA GLU A 86 11.37 -2.79 -13.14
C GLU A 86 11.10 -1.28 -13.17
N MET A 87 10.19 -0.87 -14.06
CA MET A 87 9.62 0.47 -14.01
C MET A 87 8.56 0.51 -12.92
N VAL A 88 8.51 1.61 -12.18
CA VAL A 88 7.48 1.85 -11.16
C VAL A 88 6.72 3.13 -11.45
N ALA A 89 5.46 3.19 -11.03
CA ALA A 89 4.65 4.39 -11.14
C ALA A 89 4.12 4.79 -9.75
N LEU A 90 4.23 6.07 -9.43
CA LEU A 90 3.64 6.67 -8.24
C LEU A 90 2.68 7.79 -8.62
N VAL A 91 1.42 7.65 -8.24
CA VAL A 91 0.45 8.74 -8.27
C VAL A 91 0.41 9.37 -6.90
N ASP A 92 1.12 10.47 -6.76
CA ASP A 92 1.22 11.28 -5.55
C ASP A 92 0.08 12.30 -5.53
N THR A 93 -1.00 11.94 -4.86
CA THR A 93 -2.27 12.70 -4.93
C THR A 93 -2.14 14.13 -4.41
N PHE A 94 -1.30 14.35 -3.40
CA PHE A 94 -1.20 15.64 -2.69
C PHE A 94 0.14 16.34 -2.88
N ASP A 95 1.01 15.81 -3.76
CA ASP A 95 2.35 16.34 -4.04
C ASP A 95 3.24 16.42 -2.78
N LEU A 96 3.25 15.31 -2.03
CA LEU A 96 3.98 15.17 -0.76
C LEU A 96 5.19 14.22 -0.86
N PHE A 97 5.42 13.61 -2.02
CA PHE A 97 6.55 12.74 -2.25
C PHE A 97 7.86 13.53 -2.24
N ASP A 98 8.82 13.04 -1.49
CA ASP A 98 10.17 13.59 -1.42
C ASP A 98 11.15 12.69 -2.21
N PRO A 99 11.62 13.17 -3.39
CA PRO A 99 12.55 12.39 -4.21
C PRO A 99 13.90 12.14 -3.55
N GLU A 100 14.38 13.06 -2.70
CA GLU A 100 15.68 12.88 -2.02
C GLU A 100 15.61 11.75 -1.02
N SER A 101 14.56 11.70 -0.19
CA SER A 101 14.31 10.59 0.73
C SER A 101 14.10 9.26 -0.01
N ALA A 102 13.45 9.29 -1.17
CA ALA A 102 13.25 8.09 -1.98
C ALA A 102 14.57 7.56 -2.55
N ALA A 103 15.42 8.44 -3.07
CA ALA A 103 16.76 8.08 -3.55
C ALA A 103 17.62 7.54 -2.40
N ALA A 104 17.58 8.17 -1.21
CA ALA A 104 18.27 7.68 -0.02
C ALA A 104 17.75 6.30 0.44
N ALA A 105 16.47 6.00 0.22
CA ALA A 105 15.88 4.68 0.46
C ALA A 105 16.24 3.63 -0.61
N GLY A 106 16.97 4.02 -1.67
CA GLY A 106 17.43 3.14 -2.74
C GLY A 106 16.50 3.05 -3.95
N VAL A 107 15.55 3.97 -4.09
CA VAL A 107 14.68 4.02 -5.30
C VAL A 107 15.47 4.58 -6.47
N ASP A 108 15.54 3.86 -7.59
CA ASP A 108 16.07 4.40 -8.84
C ASP A 108 15.02 5.32 -9.48
N LEU A 109 15.22 6.63 -9.33
CA LEU A 109 14.31 7.66 -9.85
C LEU A 109 14.24 7.68 -11.38
N GLN A 110 15.23 7.14 -12.09
CA GLN A 110 15.19 7.03 -13.54
C GLN A 110 14.23 5.96 -14.04
N ARG A 111 13.85 5.03 -13.14
CA ARG A 111 12.87 3.98 -13.40
C ARG A 111 11.50 4.29 -12.81
N MET A 112 11.26 5.55 -12.45
CA MET A 112 10.03 5.96 -11.77
C MET A 112 9.25 6.97 -12.59
N LEU A 113 7.99 6.64 -12.89
CA LEU A 113 6.99 7.60 -13.33
C LEU A 113 6.33 8.24 -12.11
N TRP A 114 6.65 9.49 -11.85
CA TRP A 114 6.02 10.26 -10.79
C TRP A 114 4.94 11.17 -11.35
N VAL A 115 3.67 10.86 -11.04
CA VAL A 115 2.51 11.68 -11.39
C VAL A 115 2.17 12.55 -10.20
N ARG A 116 2.53 13.83 -10.32
CA ARG A 116 2.33 14.82 -9.26
C ARG A 116 0.89 15.28 -9.23
N GLY A 117 0.32 15.25 -8.05
CA GLY A 117 -0.98 15.82 -7.76
C GLY A 117 -0.96 17.35 -7.68
N CYS A 118 -1.99 17.88 -7.11
CA CYS A 118 -2.05 19.31 -6.82
C CYS A 118 -1.82 19.47 -5.32
N PRO A 119 -0.90 20.36 -4.89
CA PRO A 119 -0.74 20.71 -3.49
C PRO A 119 -1.93 21.55 -3.00
N CYS A 120 -3.15 21.05 -3.24
CA CYS A 120 -4.37 21.62 -2.66
C CYS A 120 -4.40 21.25 -1.18
N ALA A 121 -3.29 21.52 -0.51
CA ALA A 121 -3.25 21.47 0.92
C ALA A 121 -4.24 22.49 1.51
N PRO A 122 -4.76 22.22 2.71
CA PRO A 122 -5.59 23.16 3.46
C PRO A 122 -4.83 24.42 3.93
N ALA A 123 -3.85 24.88 3.16
CA ALA A 123 -3.10 26.09 3.46
C ALA A 123 -3.93 27.38 3.30
N PHE A 124 -5.11 27.30 2.72
CA PHE A 124 -6.01 28.45 2.58
C PHE A 124 -7.38 28.15 3.20
N PRO A 125 -7.55 28.37 4.52
CA PRO A 125 -8.78 28.07 5.25
C PRO A 125 -10.00 28.91 4.83
N HIS A 126 -9.84 29.83 3.91
CA HIS A 126 -10.92 30.77 3.50
C HIS A 126 -11.68 30.34 2.24
N MET A 127 -11.37 29.22 1.63
CA MET A 127 -12.17 28.74 0.52
C MET A 127 -13.32 27.85 0.99
N ALA A 128 -14.53 28.36 0.89
CA ALA A 128 -15.79 27.66 1.20
C ALA A 128 -16.03 26.36 0.38
N ASN A 129 -15.04 25.90 -0.42
CA ASN A 129 -15.08 24.74 -1.30
C ASN A 129 -13.92 23.75 -1.08
N LEU A 130 -13.33 23.68 0.12
CA LEU A 130 -12.24 22.74 0.43
C LEU A 130 -12.62 21.27 0.12
N GLN A 131 -13.88 20.90 0.37
CA GLN A 131 -14.38 19.56 0.07
C GLN A 131 -14.44 19.28 -1.44
N ALA A 132 -14.95 20.22 -2.23
CA ALA A 132 -14.99 20.08 -3.69
C ALA A 132 -13.58 20.06 -4.31
N GLY A 133 -12.62 20.75 -3.70
CA GLY A 133 -11.21 20.71 -4.08
C GLY A 133 -10.60 19.33 -3.87
N ALA A 134 -10.74 18.77 -2.67
CA ALA A 134 -10.23 17.45 -2.33
C ALA A 134 -10.84 16.34 -3.22
N ASP A 135 -12.15 16.38 -3.45
CA ASP A 135 -12.83 15.42 -4.32
C ASP A 135 -12.30 15.48 -5.77
N ARG A 136 -11.98 16.67 -6.28
CA ARG A 136 -11.40 16.86 -7.62
C ARG A 136 -9.98 16.29 -7.71
N VAL A 137 -9.16 16.51 -6.69
CA VAL A 137 -7.78 16.01 -6.64
C VAL A 137 -7.79 14.48 -6.62
N ILE A 138 -8.59 13.88 -5.75
CA ILE A 138 -8.75 12.42 -5.69
C ILE A 138 -9.28 11.87 -7.03
N THR A 139 -10.28 12.51 -7.62
CA THR A 139 -10.82 12.10 -8.92
C THR A 139 -9.76 12.12 -10.02
N ARG A 140 -8.87 13.12 -10.04
CA ARG A 140 -7.74 13.19 -10.99
C ARG A 140 -6.74 12.06 -10.74
N ALA A 141 -6.38 11.82 -9.47
CA ALA A 141 -5.47 10.74 -9.11
C ALA A 141 -6.03 9.37 -9.53
N LEU A 142 -7.32 9.10 -9.30
CA LEU A 142 -7.97 7.87 -9.73
C LEU A 142 -8.01 7.72 -11.26
N LYS A 143 -8.19 8.82 -12.01
CA LYS A 143 -8.11 8.81 -13.49
C LYS A 143 -6.69 8.50 -13.97
N ALA A 144 -5.68 9.15 -13.38
CA ALA A 144 -4.28 8.90 -13.69
C ALA A 144 -3.91 7.44 -13.40
N THR A 145 -4.28 6.92 -12.24
CA THR A 145 -4.11 5.52 -11.87
C THR A 145 -4.71 4.58 -12.91
N ASN A 146 -5.95 4.84 -13.34
CA ASN A 146 -6.60 3.99 -14.36
C ASN A 146 -5.84 4.00 -15.69
N LEU A 147 -5.33 5.15 -16.13
CA LEU A 147 -4.54 5.27 -17.36
C LEU A 147 -3.22 4.51 -17.27
N ILE A 148 -2.52 4.62 -16.14
CA ILE A 148 -1.25 3.91 -15.89
C ILE A 148 -1.48 2.40 -15.90
N LEU A 149 -2.51 1.93 -15.20
CA LEU A 149 -2.86 0.51 -15.17
C LEU A 149 -3.20 -0.03 -16.56
N GLN A 150 -3.93 0.75 -17.38
CA GLN A 150 -4.25 0.37 -18.75
C GLN A 150 -3.04 0.38 -19.68
N ALA A 151 -2.09 1.30 -19.47
CA ALA A 151 -0.85 1.36 -20.23
C ALA A 151 0.04 0.13 -19.96
N GLY A 152 0.04 -0.37 -18.73
CA GLY A 152 0.88 -1.50 -18.33
C GLY A 152 2.37 -1.19 -18.34
N GLY A 153 3.20 -2.22 -18.21
CA GLY A 153 4.67 -2.09 -18.29
C GLY A 153 5.33 -1.65 -16.98
N PHE A 154 4.59 -1.60 -15.88
CA PHE A 154 5.11 -1.29 -14.54
C PHE A 154 5.09 -2.55 -13.67
N GLY A 155 6.17 -2.79 -12.92
CA GLY A 155 6.19 -3.86 -11.91
C GLY A 155 5.41 -3.47 -10.66
N VAL A 156 5.47 -2.18 -10.27
CA VAL A 156 4.67 -1.64 -9.16
C VAL A 156 3.97 -0.35 -9.59
N MET A 157 2.67 -0.26 -9.32
CA MET A 157 1.88 0.94 -9.45
C MET A 157 1.35 1.34 -8.08
N ALA A 158 1.79 2.48 -7.57
CA ALA A 158 1.38 3.01 -6.28
C ALA A 158 0.44 4.22 -6.42
N LEU A 159 -0.59 4.24 -5.58
CA LEU A 159 -1.50 5.37 -5.43
C LEU A 159 -1.45 5.86 -3.98
N ASP A 160 -0.90 7.05 -3.76
CA ASP A 160 -0.83 7.64 -2.43
C ASP A 160 -2.07 8.50 -2.13
N LEU A 161 -2.87 8.00 -1.20
CA LEU A 161 -4.05 8.64 -0.63
C LEU A 161 -3.90 8.84 0.88
N ALA A 162 -2.67 8.80 1.40
CA ALA A 162 -2.39 8.81 2.83
C ALA A 162 -2.99 10.02 3.57
N ASP A 163 -3.02 11.16 2.92
CA ASP A 163 -3.53 12.40 3.48
C ASP A 163 -4.95 12.77 3.00
N ALA A 164 -5.59 11.86 2.26
CA ALA A 164 -6.99 12.01 1.90
C ALA A 164 -7.91 11.93 3.13
N SER A 165 -8.88 12.81 3.21
CA SER A 165 -9.85 12.74 4.31
C SER A 165 -10.70 11.47 4.21
N PRO A 166 -11.02 10.81 5.34
CA PRO A 166 -11.86 9.62 5.33
C PRO A 166 -13.23 9.86 4.69
N GLN A 167 -13.76 11.08 4.79
CA GLN A 167 -15.02 11.46 4.16
C GLN A 167 -14.94 11.48 2.65
N ALA A 168 -13.85 12.02 2.07
CA ALA A 168 -13.63 12.05 0.64
C ALA A 168 -13.43 10.62 0.09
N LEU A 169 -12.68 9.78 0.80
CA LEU A 169 -12.46 8.37 0.41
C LEU A 169 -13.75 7.55 0.42
N ARG A 170 -14.68 7.79 1.36
CA ARG A 170 -15.97 7.11 1.40
C ARG A 170 -16.87 7.43 0.20
N ARG A 171 -16.64 8.55 -0.49
CA ARG A 171 -17.36 8.94 -1.70
C ARG A 171 -16.83 8.26 -2.95
N VAL A 172 -15.63 7.68 -2.89
CA VAL A 172 -15.08 6.91 -4.03
C VAL A 172 -15.93 5.66 -4.23
N PRO A 173 -16.56 5.51 -5.41
CA PRO A 173 -17.40 4.36 -5.66
C PRO A 173 -16.61 3.05 -5.59
N MET A 174 -17.20 2.01 -5.01
CA MET A 174 -16.58 0.69 -4.86
C MET A 174 -16.18 0.10 -6.21
N ASN A 175 -16.93 0.35 -7.26
CA ASN A 175 -16.62 -0.13 -8.62
C ASN A 175 -15.29 0.42 -9.16
N THR A 176 -14.79 1.54 -8.64
CA THR A 176 -13.47 2.07 -9.00
C THR A 176 -12.36 1.10 -8.60
N TRP A 177 -12.40 0.61 -7.35
CA TRP A 177 -11.43 -0.37 -6.84
C TRP A 177 -11.53 -1.71 -7.57
N LEU A 178 -12.75 -2.17 -7.84
CA LEU A 178 -12.98 -3.38 -8.62
C LEU A 178 -12.47 -3.27 -10.05
N ARG A 179 -12.55 -2.09 -10.65
CA ARG A 179 -12.00 -1.83 -11.99
C ARG A 179 -10.48 -1.93 -11.98
N PHE A 180 -9.81 -1.30 -11.01
CA PHE A 180 -8.36 -1.39 -10.87
C PHE A 180 -7.91 -2.83 -10.69
N GLN A 181 -8.60 -3.57 -9.83
CA GLN A 181 -8.34 -4.99 -9.63
C GLN A 181 -8.45 -5.79 -10.94
N ARG A 182 -9.52 -5.58 -11.71
CA ARG A 182 -9.73 -6.28 -12.98
C ARG A 182 -8.69 -5.95 -14.04
N VAL A 183 -8.18 -4.71 -14.06
CA VAL A 183 -7.12 -4.32 -15.01
C VAL A 183 -5.79 -4.95 -14.62
N LEU A 184 -5.53 -5.11 -13.32
CA LEU A 184 -4.31 -5.78 -12.82
C LEU A 184 -4.34 -7.29 -13.02
N GLU A 185 -5.52 -7.92 -12.99
CA GLU A 185 -5.66 -9.36 -13.17
C GLU A 185 -5.01 -9.83 -14.47
N GLY A 186 -4.03 -10.73 -14.35
CA GLY A 186 -3.26 -11.26 -15.46
C GLY A 186 -2.07 -10.39 -15.90
N GLN A 187 -1.74 -9.32 -15.17
CA GLN A 187 -0.50 -8.57 -15.34
C GLN A 187 0.55 -9.02 -14.31
N GLU A 188 1.81 -8.93 -14.70
CA GLU A 188 2.97 -9.11 -13.81
C GLU A 188 3.26 -7.83 -13.02
N ALA A 189 2.23 -7.22 -12.47
CA ALA A 189 2.28 -5.95 -11.77
C ALA A 189 1.59 -6.04 -10.41
N VAL A 190 2.05 -5.25 -9.45
CA VAL A 190 1.40 -5.05 -8.16
C VAL A 190 0.79 -3.66 -8.09
N GLY A 191 -0.48 -3.58 -7.71
CA GLY A 191 -1.10 -2.33 -7.30
C GLY A 191 -0.94 -2.13 -5.79
N VAL A 192 -0.51 -0.94 -5.38
CA VAL A 192 -0.37 -0.56 -3.98
C VAL A 192 -1.15 0.71 -3.70
N ILE A 193 -2.08 0.66 -2.76
CA ILE A 193 -2.79 1.85 -2.27
C ILE A 193 -2.26 2.19 -0.88
N VAL A 194 -1.87 3.44 -0.68
CA VAL A 194 -1.46 3.93 0.65
C VAL A 194 -2.56 4.79 1.24
N GLY A 195 -2.93 4.53 2.48
CA GLY A 195 -4.03 5.25 3.11
C GLY A 195 -3.98 5.30 4.63
N SER A 196 -4.85 6.10 5.23
CA SER A 196 -5.00 6.18 6.69
C SER A 196 -5.84 5.05 7.27
N ALA A 197 -6.72 4.43 6.46
CA ALA A 197 -7.61 3.35 6.84
C ALA A 197 -7.86 2.43 5.64
N PRO A 198 -8.34 1.19 5.85
CA PRO A 198 -8.68 0.28 4.75
C PRO A 198 -9.74 0.86 3.82
N MET A 199 -9.45 0.90 2.53
CA MET A 199 -10.31 1.50 1.50
C MET A 199 -10.79 0.47 0.49
N SER A 200 -9.88 -0.40 0.08
CA SER A 200 -10.16 -1.44 -0.89
C SER A 200 -10.75 -2.64 -0.15
N ARG A 201 -11.99 -2.93 -0.41
CA ARG A 201 -12.59 -4.21 -0.02
C ARG A 201 -12.22 -5.31 -1.00
N SER A 202 -11.11 -5.12 -1.73
CA SER A 202 -10.66 -6.01 -2.78
C SER A 202 -10.42 -7.41 -2.23
N ALA A 203 -10.90 -8.38 -2.97
CA ALA A 203 -10.91 -9.77 -2.54
C ALA A 203 -9.59 -10.50 -2.82
N GLY A 204 -8.60 -9.87 -3.46
CA GLY A 204 -7.42 -10.55 -3.99
C GLY A 204 -6.09 -10.18 -3.36
N GLY A 205 -5.91 -8.93 -2.99
CA GLY A 205 -4.63 -8.43 -2.46
C GLY A 205 -4.48 -8.56 -0.94
N VAL A 206 -3.36 -8.06 -0.44
CA VAL A 206 -3.01 -8.04 0.97
C VAL A 206 -3.25 -6.65 1.54
N SER A 207 -3.79 -6.56 2.74
CA SER A 207 -3.86 -5.33 3.51
C SER A 207 -2.82 -5.38 4.64
N VAL A 208 -1.83 -4.49 4.56
CA VAL A 208 -0.76 -4.34 5.54
C VAL A 208 -1.10 -3.16 6.43
N SER A 209 -1.43 -3.41 7.68
CA SER A 209 -1.73 -2.37 8.67
C SER A 209 -0.51 -2.09 9.53
N LEU A 210 -0.10 -0.84 9.57
CA LEU A 210 1.04 -0.36 10.34
C LEU A 210 0.55 0.39 11.58
N HIS A 211 1.04 -0.01 12.72
CA HIS A 211 0.77 0.64 14.00
C HIS A 211 2.09 1.08 14.62
N PRO A 212 2.27 2.38 14.96
CA PRO A 212 3.48 2.81 15.63
C PRO A 212 3.59 2.05 16.96
N ARG A 213 4.73 1.41 17.17
CA ARG A 213 5.02 0.77 18.43
C ARG A 213 5.42 1.87 19.42
N ASN A 214 4.66 2.04 20.49
CA ASN A 214 5.09 2.83 21.64
C ASN A 214 6.22 2.06 22.37
N SER A 215 7.38 1.94 21.74
CA SER A 215 8.59 1.69 22.46
C SER A 215 8.82 2.95 23.29
N GLY A 216 8.82 2.86 24.60
CA GLY A 216 8.89 3.97 25.57
C GLY A 216 10.07 4.96 25.45
N LEU A 217 10.67 5.06 24.28
CA LEU A 217 11.41 6.22 23.79
C LEU A 217 10.36 7.20 23.24
N GLY A 218 9.62 7.82 24.16
CA GLY A 218 8.62 8.80 23.87
C GLY A 218 9.15 9.84 22.88
N ILE A 219 8.52 9.89 21.70
CA ILE A 219 8.10 11.20 21.22
C ILE A 219 6.96 11.56 22.19
N GLY A 220 7.33 11.59 23.48
CA GLY A 220 6.54 12.22 24.47
C GLY A 220 6.48 13.65 24.08
N ASP A 221 5.23 14.06 23.83
CA ASP A 221 4.77 15.40 24.11
C ASP A 221 5.80 16.49 23.82
N TRP A 222 5.62 17.19 22.70
CA TRP A 222 6.24 18.50 22.50
C TRP A 222 5.70 19.50 23.55
N GLY A 223 5.28 19.00 24.71
CA GLY A 223 5.11 19.76 25.90
C GLY A 223 6.50 20.16 26.39
N LEU A 224 6.77 21.45 26.40
CA LEU A 224 7.82 22.10 27.16
C LEU A 224 7.74 21.62 28.64
N GLY A 225 8.28 20.47 28.91
CA GLY A 225 8.56 20.03 30.28
C GLY A 225 9.72 20.85 30.79
N VAL A 226 9.42 22.01 31.32
CA VAL A 226 10.33 22.76 32.18
C VAL A 226 10.53 21.91 33.44
N ARG A 227 11.55 21.07 33.42
CA ARG A 227 12.12 20.58 34.67
C ARG A 227 13.00 21.71 35.21
N GLU A 228 12.66 22.16 36.40
CA GLU A 228 13.56 22.99 37.22
C GLU A 228 14.91 22.29 37.41
N SER A 229 15.83 22.59 36.57
CA SER A 229 17.31 22.56 36.72
C SER A 229 17.98 22.31 35.38
N GLY A 230 18.44 23.38 34.75
CA GLY A 230 19.47 23.33 33.72
C GLY A 230 18.92 23.18 32.28
N ILE A 231 19.22 24.18 31.49
CA ILE A 231 19.11 24.15 30.05
C ILE A 231 20.04 23.05 29.52
N GLU A 232 19.50 21.86 29.23
CA GLU A 232 20.25 20.88 28.46
C GLU A 232 20.26 21.34 27.01
N ILE A 233 21.43 21.75 26.57
CA ILE A 233 21.72 22.05 25.16
C ILE A 233 21.48 20.76 24.38
N TRP A 234 20.51 20.77 23.46
CA TRP A 234 20.21 19.67 22.58
C TRP A 234 21.46 19.31 21.76
N ASP A 235 22.00 18.13 22.01
CA ASP A 235 23.07 17.59 21.19
C ASP A 235 22.53 17.37 19.76
N SER A 236 22.97 18.22 18.82
CA SER A 236 22.61 18.18 17.41
C SER A 236 23.01 16.89 16.68
N LYS A 237 23.53 15.89 17.41
CA LYS A 237 23.96 14.60 16.88
C LYS A 237 22.94 13.46 17.04
N ARG A 238 21.71 13.73 17.47
CA ARG A 238 20.65 12.70 17.46
C ARG A 238 20.07 12.55 16.06
N VAL A 239 20.81 11.85 15.23
CA VAL A 239 20.32 11.41 13.91
C VAL A 239 19.18 10.43 14.12
N PHE A 240 18.05 10.69 13.47
CA PHE A 240 16.92 9.75 13.41
C PHE A 240 17.40 8.43 12.82
N ARG A 241 17.44 7.35 13.62
CA ARG A 241 17.93 6.03 13.20
C ARG A 241 16.85 5.09 12.70
N GLY A 242 15.62 5.56 12.63
CA GLY A 242 14.46 4.76 12.23
C GLY A 242 13.43 4.62 13.34
N PHE A 243 12.38 3.91 13.06
CA PHE A 243 11.31 3.63 14.03
C PHE A 243 10.86 2.17 13.89
N GLU A 244 10.27 1.65 14.95
CA GLU A 244 9.68 0.32 14.97
C GLU A 244 8.17 0.46 14.80
N SER A 245 7.60 -0.34 13.92
CA SER A 245 6.16 -0.44 13.73
C SER A 245 5.71 -1.87 13.84
N ASP A 246 4.58 -2.08 14.50
CA ASP A 246 3.88 -3.36 14.48
C ASP A 246 3.13 -3.48 13.16
N VAL A 247 3.46 -4.49 12.39
CA VAL A 247 2.81 -4.80 11.11
C VAL A 247 1.79 -5.91 11.34
N ARG A 248 0.56 -5.65 10.96
CA ARG A 248 -0.51 -6.65 10.91
C ARG A 248 -0.94 -6.86 9.47
N THR A 249 -0.91 -8.10 9.04
CA THR A 249 -1.43 -8.47 7.73
C THR A 249 -2.87 -8.96 7.88
N ALA A 250 -3.79 -8.32 7.18
CA ALA A 250 -5.18 -8.77 7.09
C ALA A 250 -5.47 -9.18 5.65
N ARG A 251 -6.27 -10.25 5.48
CA ARG A 251 -6.77 -10.74 4.18
C ARG A 251 -5.72 -11.31 3.22
N ALA A 252 -4.64 -11.91 3.71
CA ALA A 252 -3.91 -12.81 2.86
C ALA A 252 -4.77 -14.06 2.64
N ARG A 253 -5.41 -14.22 1.47
CA ARG A 253 -6.22 -15.40 1.13
C ARG A 253 -5.40 -16.70 1.14
N LEU A 254 -4.09 -16.61 1.18
CA LEU A 254 -3.18 -17.72 0.93
C LEU A 254 -2.31 -18.10 2.14
N VAL A 255 -2.30 -17.32 3.21
CA VAL A 255 -1.49 -17.66 4.39
C VAL A 255 -2.39 -17.76 5.61
N PRO A 256 -2.60 -18.96 6.16
CA PRO A 256 -3.28 -19.13 7.44
C PRO A 256 -2.35 -18.61 8.55
N GLY A 257 -2.73 -17.54 9.18
CA GLY A 257 -2.02 -16.97 10.31
C GLY A 257 -1.89 -15.46 10.22
N VAL A 258 -2.90 -14.74 10.70
CA VAL A 258 -2.77 -13.31 10.96
C VAL A 258 -1.80 -13.15 12.12
N GLY A 259 -0.54 -12.90 11.81
CA GLY A 259 0.50 -12.61 12.80
C GLY A 259 0.70 -11.11 12.95
N THR A 260 1.00 -10.66 14.16
CA THR A 260 1.55 -9.32 14.39
C THR A 260 3.06 -9.48 14.48
N LEU A 261 3.81 -8.83 13.59
CA LEU A 261 5.26 -8.82 13.64
C LEU A 261 5.76 -7.41 13.92
N PRO A 262 6.74 -7.25 14.81
CA PRO A 262 7.50 -6.02 14.89
C PRO A 262 8.42 -5.92 13.67
N VAL A 263 8.23 -4.90 12.85
CA VAL A 263 9.12 -4.60 11.72
C VAL A 263 9.89 -3.34 12.02
N ARG A 264 11.22 -3.41 11.91
CA ARG A 264 12.09 -2.25 12.03
C ARG A 264 12.22 -1.59 10.66
N LEU A 265 11.65 -0.41 10.54
CA LEU A 265 11.88 0.46 9.41
C LEU A 265 13.07 1.36 9.75
N ARG A 266 14.19 1.17 9.07
CA ARG A 266 15.39 2.00 9.24
C ARG A 266 15.34 3.14 8.23
N ALA A 267 15.62 4.36 8.67
CA ALA A 267 16.04 5.41 7.76
C ALA A 267 17.46 5.07 7.31
N SER A 268 17.70 4.98 6.00
CA SER A 268 19.06 5.03 5.47
C SER A 268 19.60 6.43 5.70
N ALA A 269 20.75 6.52 6.37
CA ALA A 269 21.47 7.79 6.55
C ALA A 269 22.22 8.14 5.28
#